data_ef7778672b0338073283b02e122ce93e
#
_entry.id   ef7778672b0338073283b02e122ce93e
#
_cell.length_a   1.000
_cell.length_b   1.000
_cell.length_c   1.000
_cell.angle_alpha   90.00
_cell.angle_beta   90.00
_cell.angle_gamma   90.00
#
_symmetry.space_group_name_H-M   'P 1'
#
loop_
_entity.id
_entity.type
_entity.pdbx_description
1 polymer ?
#
loop_
_entity_poly.entity_id
_entity_poly.type
_entity_poly.pdbx_seq_one_letter_code
_entity_poly.pdbx_strand_id
1 'polypeptide(L)'
;MSIEFQYLKVPYGENVLALLGSEWVQEYGLEKNTKEDKKEHFHNLMEIAVCRMGTGDVYIDHERFEYQKDDVIVIPRNFSHTIISHPGEKSLWECIYLNPSLFWENCNNVEARKKTKLLEEIEYRPFMKSKKDAEILITELNLIMNQLRVKEYEYKNCIEGLLLALFIEIARINHKDQAKPEFEKKISPKKVETLSAALDYIEENFAKDLRISEISQAAYVSETYLRRLFSESCGVSPVQYAKMIRIEHACELLEKNDFNINEVAFRVGYTNLTTFINNFKDITGETPKQWRKNKSRQKIK
;
A
#
# COMPACT_ATOMS: atom_id res chain seq x y z
N MET A 1 -5.34 -20.12 5.37
CA MET A 1 -4.06 -19.37 5.30
C MET A 1 -4.29 -18.03 5.96
N SER A 2 -3.40 -17.58 6.84
CA SER A 2 -3.50 -16.24 7.41
C SER A 2 -2.95 -15.26 6.39
N ILE A 3 -3.76 -14.30 5.96
CA ILE A 3 -3.34 -13.19 5.11
C ILE A 3 -2.77 -12.12 6.05
N GLU A 4 -1.55 -11.66 5.79
CA GLU A 4 -0.88 -10.65 6.61
C GLU A 4 -1.14 -9.26 6.04
N PHE A 5 -1.58 -8.33 6.89
CA PHE A 5 -1.68 -6.93 6.52
C PHE A 5 -0.35 -6.22 6.77
N GLN A 6 0.18 -5.56 5.75
CA GLN A 6 1.38 -4.75 5.84
C GLN A 6 1.00 -3.28 5.67
N TYR A 7 1.12 -2.52 6.74
CA TYR A 7 0.95 -1.09 6.65
C TYR A 7 2.24 -0.44 6.11
N LEU A 8 2.14 0.15 4.94
CA LEU A 8 3.24 0.85 4.27
C LEU A 8 3.04 2.36 4.37
N LYS A 9 4.12 3.08 4.59
CA LYS A 9 4.10 4.52 4.75
C LYS A 9 5.01 5.21 3.76
N VAL A 10 4.44 6.14 3.00
CA VAL A 10 5.24 7.05 2.18
C VAL A 10 6.01 8.01 3.09
N PRO A 11 7.34 8.17 2.92
CA PRO A 11 8.12 9.08 3.72
C PRO A 11 7.59 10.52 3.63
N TYR A 12 7.66 11.25 4.73
CA TYR A 12 7.17 12.64 4.78
C TYR A 12 7.81 13.51 3.71
N GLY A 13 6.97 14.21 2.95
CA GLY A 13 7.39 15.08 1.87
C GLY A 13 7.82 14.36 0.59
N GLU A 14 7.65 13.04 0.51
CA GLU A 14 7.81 12.26 -0.71
C GLU A 14 6.44 11.88 -1.28
N ASN A 15 6.39 11.61 -2.60
CA ASN A 15 5.16 11.17 -3.27
C ASN A 15 5.03 9.65 -3.32
N VAL A 16 6.14 8.95 -3.11
CA VAL A 16 6.22 7.49 -3.19
C VAL A 16 7.14 6.93 -2.11
N LEU A 17 6.85 5.72 -1.66
CA LEU A 17 7.81 4.84 -1.00
C LEU A 17 8.44 3.97 -2.09
N ALA A 18 9.77 3.92 -2.14
CA ALA A 18 10.46 3.11 -3.15
C ALA A 18 11.37 2.08 -2.51
N LEU A 19 11.36 0.87 -3.05
CA LEU A 19 12.24 -0.23 -2.70
C LEU A 19 13.14 -0.51 -3.92
N LEU A 20 14.34 0.08 -3.92
CA LEU A 20 15.25 0.11 -5.05
C LEU A 20 16.64 -0.44 -4.68
N GLY A 21 17.21 -1.28 -5.56
CA GLY A 21 18.58 -1.73 -5.46
C GLY A 21 18.86 -2.77 -4.37
N SER A 22 20.14 -2.97 -4.02
CA SER A 22 20.57 -4.05 -3.12
C SER A 22 20.11 -3.92 -1.67
N GLU A 23 19.80 -2.71 -1.21
CA GLU A 23 19.27 -2.48 0.14
C GLU A 23 17.78 -2.82 0.26
N TRP A 24 17.08 -2.93 -0.88
CA TRP A 24 15.65 -3.08 -0.98
C TRP A 24 15.23 -4.27 -1.84
N VAL A 25 16.14 -5.23 -2.01
CA VAL A 25 15.87 -6.47 -2.74
C VAL A 25 14.93 -7.31 -1.92
N GLN A 26 13.70 -7.48 -2.39
CA GLN A 26 12.90 -8.60 -1.96
C GLN A 26 13.46 -9.86 -2.62
N GLU A 27 14.34 -10.57 -1.92
CA GLU A 27 14.79 -11.90 -2.32
C GLU A 27 13.66 -12.88 -2.02
N TYR A 28 12.87 -13.22 -3.01
CA TYR A 28 11.88 -14.27 -2.89
C TYR A 28 12.52 -15.63 -3.18
N GLY A 29 12.66 -16.42 -2.13
CA GLY A 29 12.78 -17.86 -2.18
C GLY A 29 14.08 -18.48 -2.64
N LEU A 30 14.96 -18.88 -1.71
CA LEU A 30 15.91 -19.97 -1.92
C LEU A 30 15.72 -21.13 -0.96
N GLU A 31 15.00 -20.93 0.13
CA GLU A 31 14.87 -21.97 1.14
C GLU A 31 13.42 -22.14 1.55
N LYS A 32 12.88 -23.31 1.27
CA LYS A 32 11.61 -23.88 1.75
C LYS A 32 10.39 -23.69 0.85
N ASN A 33 10.28 -24.57 -0.12
CA ASN A 33 9.00 -24.95 -0.77
C ASN A 33 8.04 -25.66 0.21
N THR A 34 7.77 -25.08 1.38
CA THR A 34 6.73 -25.57 2.27
C THR A 34 5.47 -24.74 2.07
N LYS A 35 4.30 -25.34 2.22
CA LYS A 35 3.00 -24.65 2.15
C LYS A 35 2.89 -23.48 3.14
N GLU A 36 3.82 -23.38 4.10
CA GLU A 36 3.90 -22.34 5.12
C GLU A 36 4.57 -21.04 4.64
N ASP A 37 5.38 -21.08 3.56
CA ASP A 37 6.11 -19.93 3.06
C ASP A 37 5.29 -19.05 2.09
N LYS A 38 4.10 -19.49 1.70
CA LYS A 38 3.13 -18.73 0.90
C LYS A 38 2.30 -17.82 1.81
N LYS A 39 2.94 -16.84 2.47
CA LYS A 39 2.20 -15.82 3.19
C LYS A 39 1.68 -14.80 2.20
N GLU A 40 0.41 -14.95 1.81
CA GLU A 40 -0.28 -13.88 1.14
C GLU A 40 -0.31 -12.65 2.05
N HIS A 41 -0.05 -11.49 1.48
CA HIS A 41 -0.16 -10.23 2.18
C HIS A 41 -0.91 -9.21 1.33
N PHE A 42 -1.34 -8.14 1.96
CA PHE A 42 -1.89 -6.98 1.29
C PHE A 42 -1.48 -5.72 2.06
N HIS A 43 -1.56 -4.59 1.41
CA HIS A 43 -1.15 -3.31 1.97
C HIS A 43 -2.09 -2.16 1.55
N ASN A 44 -1.97 -1.04 2.28
CA ASN A 44 -2.78 0.17 2.13
C ASN A 44 -2.37 1.06 0.94
N LEU A 45 -1.24 0.78 0.29
CA LEU A 45 -0.76 1.52 -0.87
C LEU A 45 -0.91 0.68 -2.15
N MET A 46 -0.98 1.33 -3.29
CA MET A 46 -0.81 0.69 -4.60
C MET A 46 0.67 0.31 -4.77
N GLU A 47 0.92 -0.91 -5.21
CA GLU A 47 2.26 -1.38 -5.59
C GLU A 47 2.41 -1.41 -7.10
N ILE A 48 3.53 -0.87 -7.59
CA ILE A 48 3.94 -0.99 -8.98
C ILE A 48 5.39 -1.49 -8.96
N ALA A 49 5.59 -2.69 -9.48
CA ALA A 49 6.89 -3.35 -9.41
C ALA A 49 7.33 -3.92 -10.75
N VAL A 50 8.64 -3.94 -10.98
CA VAL A 50 9.27 -4.53 -12.16
C VAL A 50 10.26 -5.60 -11.75
N CYS A 51 10.18 -6.77 -12.38
CA CYS A 51 11.12 -7.86 -12.20
C CYS A 51 12.45 -7.52 -12.87
N ARG A 52 13.53 -7.44 -12.11
CA ARG A 52 14.87 -7.17 -12.64
C ARG A 52 15.65 -8.43 -12.94
N MET A 53 15.33 -9.51 -12.25
CA MET A 53 16.01 -10.80 -12.40
C MET A 53 15.13 -11.93 -11.87
N GLY A 54 15.28 -13.11 -12.45
CA GLY A 54 14.63 -14.34 -12.01
C GLY A 54 13.31 -14.63 -12.71
N THR A 55 12.73 -15.77 -12.35
CA THR A 55 11.43 -16.28 -12.81
C THR A 55 10.65 -16.85 -11.63
N GLY A 56 9.34 -16.97 -11.76
CA GLY A 56 8.49 -17.51 -10.71
C GLY A 56 7.02 -17.23 -10.94
N ASP A 57 6.25 -17.24 -9.85
CA ASP A 57 4.82 -17.04 -9.83
C ASP A 57 4.44 -15.84 -8.96
N VAL A 58 3.54 -15.02 -9.46
CA VAL A 58 2.77 -14.05 -8.66
C VAL A 58 1.37 -14.61 -8.48
N TYR A 59 0.93 -14.67 -7.24
CA TYR A 59 -0.46 -15.00 -6.90
C TYR A 59 -1.14 -13.71 -6.45
N ILE A 60 -2.25 -13.35 -7.11
CA ILE A 60 -3.06 -12.18 -6.77
C ILE A 60 -4.51 -12.65 -6.64
N ASP A 61 -5.11 -12.47 -5.46
CA ASP A 61 -6.48 -12.92 -5.16
C ASP A 61 -6.76 -14.37 -5.63
N HIS A 62 -5.78 -15.27 -5.38
CA HIS A 62 -5.75 -16.70 -5.77
C HIS A 62 -5.55 -16.98 -7.27
N GLU A 63 -5.39 -15.97 -8.13
CA GLU A 63 -4.99 -16.18 -9.53
C GLU A 63 -3.47 -16.25 -9.64
N ARG A 64 -2.98 -17.18 -10.46
CA ARG A 64 -1.54 -17.41 -10.70
C ARG A 64 -1.12 -16.76 -12.01
N PHE A 65 -0.03 -15.99 -11.95
CA PHE A 65 0.65 -15.40 -13.11
C PHE A 65 2.11 -15.82 -13.08
N GLU A 66 2.62 -16.41 -14.16
CA GLU A 66 4.04 -16.67 -14.31
C GLU A 66 4.77 -15.39 -14.70
N TYR A 67 5.88 -15.07 -14.04
CA TYR A 67 6.68 -13.90 -14.34
C TYR A 67 8.11 -14.25 -14.76
N GLN A 68 8.70 -13.35 -15.51
CA GLN A 68 10.08 -13.36 -15.91
C GLN A 68 10.68 -11.96 -15.83
N LYS A 69 11.99 -11.88 -16.10
CA LYS A 69 12.69 -10.59 -16.16
C LYS A 69 11.98 -9.60 -17.10
N ASP A 70 11.94 -8.34 -16.67
CA ASP A 70 11.32 -7.19 -17.32
C ASP A 70 9.76 -7.21 -17.34
N ASP A 71 9.12 -8.17 -16.69
CA ASP A 71 7.69 -8.10 -16.46
C ASP A 71 7.36 -7.05 -15.38
N VAL A 72 6.20 -6.40 -15.52
CA VAL A 72 5.69 -5.39 -14.58
C VAL A 72 4.37 -5.86 -13.98
N ILE A 73 4.22 -5.62 -12.68
CA ILE A 73 2.96 -5.82 -11.95
C ILE A 73 2.43 -4.49 -11.42
N VAL A 74 1.12 -4.37 -11.43
CA VAL A 74 0.38 -3.28 -10.77
C VAL A 74 -0.66 -3.91 -9.87
N ILE A 75 -0.55 -3.65 -8.58
CA ILE A 75 -1.44 -4.18 -7.54
C ILE A 75 -2.10 -3.00 -6.83
N PRO A 76 -3.39 -2.75 -7.06
CA PRO A 76 -4.12 -1.73 -6.34
C PRO A 76 -4.14 -1.98 -4.84
N ARG A 77 -4.50 -0.96 -4.06
CA ARG A 77 -4.63 -1.05 -2.60
C ARG A 77 -5.52 -2.22 -2.20
N ASN A 78 -5.15 -2.87 -1.11
CA ASN A 78 -5.96 -3.89 -0.44
C ASN A 78 -6.19 -5.20 -1.24
N PHE A 79 -5.45 -5.44 -2.33
CA PHE A 79 -5.43 -6.74 -3.00
C PHE A 79 -4.42 -7.68 -2.34
N SER A 80 -4.88 -8.88 -1.97
CA SER A 80 -3.99 -9.90 -1.42
C SER A 80 -3.11 -10.51 -2.52
N HIS A 81 -1.83 -10.62 -2.24
CA HIS A 81 -0.88 -11.16 -3.21
C HIS A 81 0.35 -11.78 -2.54
N THR A 82 1.09 -12.56 -3.32
CA THR A 82 2.41 -13.07 -2.96
C THR A 82 3.24 -13.34 -4.21
N ILE A 83 4.54 -13.15 -4.12
CA ILE A 83 5.50 -13.43 -5.20
C ILE A 83 6.39 -14.58 -4.74
N ILE A 84 6.57 -15.59 -5.58
CA ILE A 84 7.33 -16.80 -5.27
C ILE A 84 8.27 -17.07 -6.43
N SER A 85 9.58 -17.15 -6.18
CA SER A 85 10.55 -17.57 -7.17
C SER A 85 10.44 -19.06 -7.47
N HIS A 86 10.80 -19.48 -8.67
CA HIS A 86 10.91 -20.90 -9.00
C HIS A 86 11.98 -21.57 -8.13
N PRO A 87 11.85 -22.88 -7.86
CA PRO A 87 12.81 -23.61 -7.05
C PRO A 87 14.24 -23.46 -7.56
N GLY A 88 15.16 -23.03 -6.68
CA GLY A 88 16.56 -22.82 -7.00
C GLY A 88 16.89 -21.48 -7.68
N GLU A 89 15.89 -20.61 -7.90
CA GLU A 89 16.09 -19.28 -8.46
C GLU A 89 15.91 -18.18 -7.42
N LYS A 90 16.62 -17.08 -7.64
CA LYS A 90 16.41 -15.81 -6.94
C LYS A 90 15.74 -14.82 -7.87
N SER A 91 14.76 -14.11 -7.37
CA SER A 91 14.12 -13.03 -8.10
C SER A 91 14.38 -11.69 -7.43
N LEU A 92 14.68 -10.70 -8.25
CA LEU A 92 14.91 -9.33 -7.84
C LEU A 92 13.80 -8.46 -8.40
N TRP A 93 13.09 -7.78 -7.52
CA TRP A 93 12.06 -6.82 -7.87
C TRP A 93 12.41 -5.44 -7.37
N GLU A 94 12.11 -4.43 -8.14
CA GLU A 94 12.11 -3.04 -7.71
C GLU A 94 10.68 -2.53 -7.71
N CYS A 95 10.29 -1.91 -6.61
CA CYS A 95 8.91 -1.54 -6.35
C CYS A 95 8.80 -0.05 -5.98
N ILE A 96 7.70 0.56 -6.37
CA ILE A 96 7.21 1.82 -5.79
C ILE A 96 5.83 1.58 -5.19
N TYR A 97 5.59 2.20 -4.04
CA TYR A 97 4.31 2.18 -3.33
C TYR A 97 3.80 3.61 -3.20
N LEU A 98 2.53 3.82 -3.50
CA LEU A 98 1.93 5.14 -3.51
C LEU A 98 0.42 5.10 -3.27
N ASN A 99 -0.15 6.24 -2.88
CA ASN A 99 -1.58 6.40 -2.73
C ASN A 99 -2.15 7.23 -3.90
N PRO A 100 -2.85 6.60 -4.86
CA PRO A 100 -3.43 7.32 -6.00
C PRO A 100 -4.43 8.39 -5.58
N SER A 101 -5.27 8.14 -4.57
CA SER A 101 -6.27 9.10 -4.09
C SER A 101 -5.60 10.37 -3.59
N LEU A 102 -4.58 10.25 -2.74
CA LEU A 102 -3.83 11.39 -2.21
C LEU A 102 -3.12 12.18 -3.33
N PHE A 103 -2.57 11.48 -4.33
CA PHE A 103 -1.98 12.14 -5.50
C PHE A 103 -3.01 13.00 -6.24
N TRP A 104 -4.20 12.45 -6.52
CA TRP A 104 -5.23 13.16 -7.25
C TRP A 104 -5.86 14.32 -6.48
N GLU A 105 -5.94 14.25 -5.15
CA GLU A 105 -6.37 15.37 -4.30
C GLU A 105 -5.47 16.59 -4.50
N ASN A 106 -4.16 16.38 -4.57
CA ASN A 106 -3.16 17.42 -4.73
C ASN A 106 -2.93 17.86 -6.18
N CYS A 107 -3.43 17.12 -7.18
CA CYS A 107 -3.28 17.43 -8.59
C CYS A 107 -4.30 18.47 -9.05
N ASN A 108 -3.90 19.72 -9.25
CA ASN A 108 -4.80 20.81 -9.63
C ASN A 108 -5.11 20.91 -11.14
N ASN A 109 -4.40 20.16 -11.97
CA ASN A 109 -4.46 20.26 -13.43
C ASN A 109 -5.58 19.39 -14.08
N VAL A 110 -6.36 18.68 -13.29
CA VAL A 110 -7.42 17.77 -13.76
C VAL A 110 -8.74 18.11 -13.08
N GLU A 111 -9.81 18.19 -13.86
CA GLU A 111 -11.16 18.44 -13.35
C GLU A 111 -11.62 17.34 -12.37
N ALA A 112 -12.30 17.71 -11.30
CA ALA A 112 -12.73 16.77 -10.23
C ALA A 112 -13.45 15.52 -10.77
N ARG A 113 -14.39 15.70 -11.70
CA ARG A 113 -15.13 14.57 -12.31
C ARG A 113 -14.22 13.62 -13.08
N LYS A 114 -13.18 14.14 -13.72
CA LYS A 114 -12.19 13.32 -14.45
C LYS A 114 -11.29 12.59 -13.48
N LYS A 115 -10.94 13.21 -12.34
CA LYS A 115 -10.15 12.56 -11.28
C LYS A 115 -10.84 11.30 -10.76
N THR A 116 -12.12 11.39 -10.42
CA THR A 116 -12.88 10.22 -9.91
C THR A 116 -12.87 9.08 -10.92
N LYS A 117 -13.18 9.38 -12.19
CA LYS A 117 -13.18 8.35 -13.24
C LYS A 117 -11.79 7.73 -13.44
N LEU A 118 -10.74 8.54 -13.46
CA LEU A 118 -9.37 8.05 -13.60
C LEU A 118 -8.95 7.18 -12.40
N LEU A 119 -9.35 7.56 -11.20
CA LEU A 119 -9.07 6.78 -9.99
C LEU A 119 -9.76 5.40 -10.04
N GLU A 120 -11.03 5.36 -10.45
CA GLU A 120 -11.75 4.10 -10.67
C GLU A 120 -11.04 3.20 -11.69
N GLU A 121 -10.57 3.75 -12.81
CA GLU A 121 -9.82 3.00 -13.82
C GLU A 121 -8.45 2.54 -13.33
N ILE A 122 -7.73 3.36 -12.55
CA ILE A 122 -6.41 3.04 -12.00
C ILE A 122 -6.50 1.92 -10.96
N GLU A 123 -7.48 1.99 -10.07
CA GLU A 123 -7.67 1.03 -8.98
C GLU A 123 -8.60 -0.13 -9.36
N TYR A 124 -9.01 -0.23 -10.62
CA TYR A 124 -10.00 -1.19 -11.07
C TYR A 124 -9.62 -2.64 -10.79
N ARG A 125 -8.39 -3.03 -11.10
CA ARG A 125 -7.89 -4.39 -10.90
C ARG A 125 -6.37 -4.48 -10.94
N PRO A 126 -5.80 -5.51 -10.31
CA PRO A 126 -4.41 -5.85 -10.50
C PRO A 126 -4.18 -6.42 -11.92
N PHE A 127 -2.97 -6.23 -12.42
CA PHE A 127 -2.52 -6.88 -13.65
C PHE A 127 -1.02 -7.13 -13.64
N MET A 128 -0.63 -8.09 -14.45
CA MET A 128 0.76 -8.31 -14.84
C MET A 128 0.87 -8.21 -16.36
N LYS A 129 1.91 -7.56 -16.85
CA LYS A 129 2.20 -7.41 -18.30
C LYS A 129 3.66 -7.66 -18.58
N SER A 130 3.90 -8.25 -19.76
CA SER A 130 5.26 -8.38 -20.31
C SER A 130 5.82 -7.00 -20.71
N LYS A 131 7.14 -6.91 -20.81
CA LYS A 131 7.80 -5.70 -21.32
C LYS A 131 7.23 -5.22 -22.66
N LYS A 132 6.92 -6.15 -23.56
CA LYS A 132 6.35 -5.84 -24.88
C LYS A 132 4.97 -5.20 -24.82
N ASP A 133 4.16 -5.62 -23.82
CA ASP A 133 2.78 -5.19 -23.69
C ASP A 133 2.61 -3.94 -22.83
N ALA A 134 3.68 -3.55 -22.08
CA ALA A 134 3.69 -2.41 -21.15
C ALA A 134 4.97 -1.58 -21.24
N GLU A 135 5.55 -1.42 -22.44
CA GLU A 135 6.83 -0.72 -22.66
C GLU A 135 6.81 0.72 -22.13
N ILE A 136 5.70 1.45 -22.37
CA ILE A 136 5.53 2.83 -21.90
C ILE A 136 5.52 2.86 -20.38
N LEU A 137 4.70 2.02 -19.73
CA LEU A 137 4.58 1.93 -18.28
C LEU A 137 5.93 1.63 -17.62
N ILE A 138 6.69 0.67 -18.16
CA ILE A 138 8.02 0.30 -17.64
C ILE A 138 9.02 1.45 -17.83
N THR A 139 8.93 2.18 -18.94
CA THR A 139 9.79 3.34 -19.20
C THR A 139 9.52 4.45 -18.18
N GLU A 140 8.27 4.79 -17.94
CA GLU A 140 7.86 5.79 -16.96
C GLU A 140 8.27 5.39 -15.54
N LEU A 141 8.06 4.13 -15.17
CA LEU A 141 8.49 3.57 -13.89
C LEU A 141 10.01 3.67 -13.70
N ASN A 142 10.79 3.35 -14.73
CA ASN A 142 12.24 3.47 -14.69
C ASN A 142 12.71 4.91 -14.54
N LEU A 143 12.04 5.88 -15.18
CA LEU A 143 12.33 7.29 -15.02
C LEU A 143 12.06 7.75 -13.57
N ILE A 144 10.93 7.34 -12.97
CA ILE A 144 10.61 7.64 -11.56
C ILE A 144 11.68 7.06 -10.64
N MET A 145 12.03 5.78 -10.82
CA MET A 145 13.06 5.12 -10.01
C MET A 145 14.43 5.79 -10.15
N ASN A 146 14.77 6.27 -11.34
CA ASN A 146 16.01 7.03 -11.55
C ASN A 146 16.00 8.35 -10.80
N GLN A 147 14.91 9.12 -10.85
CA GLN A 147 14.77 10.36 -10.07
C GLN A 147 14.91 10.11 -8.56
N LEU A 148 14.35 9.02 -8.05
CA LEU A 148 14.46 8.64 -6.64
C LEU A 148 15.88 8.23 -6.24
N ARG A 149 16.69 7.70 -7.16
CA ARG A 149 18.11 7.37 -6.90
C ARG A 149 19.01 8.59 -6.92
N VAL A 150 18.83 9.45 -7.91
CA VAL A 150 19.75 10.57 -8.15
C VAL A 150 19.39 11.79 -7.32
N LYS A 151 18.11 12.08 -7.14
CA LYS A 151 17.56 13.21 -6.35
C LYS A 151 18.17 14.57 -6.73
N GLU A 152 18.23 14.82 -8.04
CA GLU A 152 18.68 16.12 -8.55
C GLU A 152 17.71 17.26 -8.21
N TYR A 153 18.07 18.48 -8.57
CA TYR A 153 17.23 19.65 -8.37
C TYR A 153 15.82 19.43 -8.95
N GLU A 154 14.78 19.74 -8.15
CA GLU A 154 13.36 19.56 -8.51
C GLU A 154 12.92 18.11 -8.81
N TYR A 155 13.66 17.09 -8.36
CA TYR A 155 13.27 15.68 -8.62
C TYR A 155 11.85 15.33 -8.18
N LYS A 156 11.32 15.97 -7.12
CA LYS A 156 9.95 15.72 -6.64
C LYS A 156 8.90 16.21 -7.64
N ASN A 157 9.09 17.40 -8.19
CA ASN A 157 8.21 17.94 -9.23
C ASN A 157 8.30 17.12 -10.52
N CYS A 158 9.49 16.61 -10.85
CA CYS A 158 9.67 15.69 -11.95
C CYS A 158 8.90 14.37 -11.72
N ILE A 159 8.98 13.80 -10.51
CA ILE A 159 8.23 12.60 -10.14
C ILE A 159 6.72 12.85 -10.23
N GLU A 160 6.20 13.99 -9.79
CA GLU A 160 4.76 14.31 -9.92
C GLU A 160 4.29 14.28 -11.37
N GLY A 161 5.06 14.87 -12.28
CA GLY A 161 4.75 14.82 -13.72
C GLY A 161 4.78 13.40 -14.28
N LEU A 162 5.76 12.60 -13.89
CA LEU A 162 5.90 11.20 -14.30
C LEU A 162 4.80 10.31 -13.71
N LEU A 163 4.37 10.55 -12.46
CA LEU A 163 3.26 9.84 -11.84
C LEU A 163 1.94 10.11 -12.56
N LEU A 164 1.72 11.33 -13.01
CA LEU A 164 0.54 11.66 -13.81
C LEU A 164 0.50 10.84 -15.11
N ALA A 165 1.63 10.75 -15.83
CA ALA A 165 1.74 9.95 -17.04
C ALA A 165 1.54 8.46 -16.74
N LEU A 166 2.21 7.93 -15.72
CA LEU A 166 2.11 6.54 -15.27
C LEU A 166 0.67 6.15 -14.93
N PHE A 167 -0.05 6.97 -14.19
CA PHE A 167 -1.46 6.70 -13.85
C PHE A 167 -2.37 6.71 -15.07
N ILE A 168 -2.13 7.61 -16.02
CA ILE A 168 -2.91 7.63 -17.27
C ILE A 168 -2.63 6.35 -18.07
N GLU A 169 -1.39 5.85 -18.10
CA GLU A 169 -1.07 4.62 -18.81
C GLU A 169 -1.69 3.39 -18.11
N ILE A 170 -1.68 3.32 -16.78
CA ILE A 170 -2.41 2.28 -16.02
C ILE A 170 -3.90 2.30 -16.36
N ALA A 171 -4.53 3.49 -16.36
CA ALA A 171 -5.94 3.62 -16.71
C ALA A 171 -6.21 3.17 -18.15
N ARG A 172 -5.32 3.48 -19.10
CA ARG A 172 -5.44 3.02 -20.51
C ARG A 172 -5.36 1.50 -20.64
N ILE A 173 -4.44 0.87 -19.91
CA ILE A 173 -4.28 -0.59 -19.88
C ILE A 173 -5.57 -1.22 -19.34
N ASN A 174 -6.06 -0.75 -18.20
CA ASN A 174 -7.28 -1.25 -17.60
C ASN A 174 -8.51 -1.04 -18.47
N HIS A 175 -8.64 0.14 -19.10
CA HIS A 175 -9.74 0.44 -20.00
C HIS A 175 -9.77 -0.48 -21.24
N LYS A 176 -8.62 -0.76 -21.85
CA LYS A 176 -8.51 -1.69 -22.98
C LYS A 176 -8.88 -3.13 -22.58
N ASP A 177 -8.51 -3.53 -21.38
CA ASP A 177 -8.75 -4.88 -20.89
C ASP A 177 -10.20 -5.07 -20.42
N GLN A 178 -10.92 -4.02 -19.97
CA GLN A 178 -12.36 -4.08 -19.69
C GLN A 178 -13.20 -4.51 -20.90
N ALA A 179 -12.72 -4.22 -22.11
CA ALA A 179 -13.39 -4.63 -23.36
C ALA A 179 -13.28 -6.14 -23.65
N LYS A 180 -12.53 -6.93 -22.84
CA LYS A 180 -12.37 -8.38 -23.03
C LYS A 180 -13.36 -9.15 -22.16
N PRO A 181 -14.28 -9.95 -22.72
CA PRO A 181 -15.36 -10.63 -21.99
C PRO A 181 -14.93 -11.64 -20.92
N GLU A 182 -13.69 -12.10 -20.96
CA GLU A 182 -13.20 -13.17 -20.09
C GLU A 182 -12.87 -12.73 -18.66
N PHE A 183 -12.77 -11.43 -18.40
CA PHE A 183 -12.36 -10.90 -17.08
C PHE A 183 -13.51 -10.51 -16.15
N GLU A 184 -14.76 -10.49 -16.61
CA GLU A 184 -15.90 -10.01 -15.81
C GLU A 184 -16.31 -10.91 -14.63
N LYS A 185 -15.72 -12.11 -14.44
CA LYS A 185 -16.34 -13.14 -13.58
C LYS A 185 -15.60 -13.51 -12.29
N LYS A 186 -14.37 -13.05 -12.01
CA LYS A 186 -13.58 -13.68 -10.94
C LYS A 186 -13.16 -12.80 -9.75
N ILE A 187 -13.05 -11.52 -9.89
CA ILE A 187 -12.77 -10.64 -8.75
C ILE A 187 -14.11 -10.12 -8.24
N SER A 188 -14.39 -10.29 -6.96
CA SER A 188 -15.59 -9.68 -6.37
C SER A 188 -15.32 -8.18 -6.17
N PRO A 189 -15.65 -7.30 -7.15
CA PRO A 189 -15.41 -5.87 -7.02
C PRO A 189 -16.03 -5.32 -5.75
N LYS A 190 -17.20 -5.87 -5.36
CA LYS A 190 -17.95 -5.48 -4.17
C LYS A 190 -17.22 -5.76 -2.86
N LYS A 191 -16.44 -6.85 -2.77
CA LYS A 191 -15.66 -7.18 -1.55
C LYS A 191 -14.52 -6.17 -1.36
N VAL A 192 -13.83 -5.84 -2.45
CA VAL A 192 -12.72 -4.88 -2.46
C VAL A 192 -13.23 -3.47 -2.19
N GLU A 193 -14.27 -3.04 -2.92
CA GLU A 193 -14.92 -1.73 -2.69
C GLU A 193 -15.38 -1.55 -1.24
N THR A 194 -16.03 -2.59 -0.69
CA THR A 194 -16.49 -2.57 0.70
C THR A 194 -15.32 -2.45 1.68
N LEU A 195 -14.24 -3.21 1.47
CA LEU A 195 -13.06 -3.16 2.34
C LEU A 195 -12.36 -1.81 2.21
N SER A 196 -12.11 -1.32 0.99
CA SER A 196 -11.50 -0.01 0.75
C SER A 196 -12.30 1.10 1.42
N ALA A 197 -13.63 1.14 1.24
CA ALA A 197 -14.47 2.14 1.87
C ALA A 197 -14.38 2.11 3.40
N ALA A 198 -14.30 0.93 4.01
CA ALA A 198 -14.12 0.79 5.45
C ALA A 198 -12.75 1.24 5.92
N LEU A 199 -11.68 0.90 5.19
CA LEU A 199 -10.31 1.30 5.50
C LEU A 199 -10.14 2.81 5.34
N ASP A 200 -10.63 3.39 4.25
CA ASP A 200 -10.60 4.83 3.99
C ASP A 200 -11.36 5.61 5.07
N TYR A 201 -12.55 5.12 5.48
CA TYR A 201 -13.30 5.73 6.57
C TYR A 201 -12.53 5.74 7.90
N ILE A 202 -11.83 4.65 8.22
CA ILE A 202 -10.99 4.57 9.42
C ILE A 202 -9.83 5.56 9.32
N GLU A 203 -9.16 5.64 8.18
CA GLU A 203 -8.05 6.57 7.92
C GLU A 203 -8.48 8.03 8.08
N GLU A 204 -9.61 8.42 7.52
CA GLU A 204 -10.12 9.79 7.60
C GLU A 204 -10.61 10.18 9.00
N ASN A 205 -11.01 9.19 9.80
CA ASN A 205 -11.66 9.44 11.08
C ASN A 205 -10.92 8.85 12.29
N PHE A 206 -9.68 8.38 12.13
CA PHE A 206 -8.94 7.66 13.18
C PHE A 206 -8.87 8.40 14.51
N ALA A 207 -8.78 9.73 14.51
CA ALA A 207 -8.69 10.55 15.71
C ALA A 207 -10.02 10.71 16.46
N LYS A 208 -11.17 10.31 15.87
CA LYS A 208 -12.50 10.39 16.49
C LYS A 208 -12.80 9.12 17.28
N ASP A 209 -13.88 9.14 18.09
CA ASP A 209 -14.41 7.94 18.74
C ASP A 209 -15.12 7.07 17.69
N LEU A 210 -14.36 6.19 17.05
CA LEU A 210 -14.84 5.33 15.97
C LEU A 210 -15.70 4.19 16.52
N ARG A 211 -16.95 4.12 16.07
CA ARG A 211 -17.86 3.00 16.31
C ARG A 211 -17.90 2.09 15.11
N ILE A 212 -18.00 0.80 15.36
CA ILE A 212 -18.08 -0.19 14.28
C ILE A 212 -19.32 0.01 13.40
N SER A 213 -20.42 0.52 13.98
CA SER A 213 -21.63 0.87 13.25
C SER A 213 -21.39 1.96 12.20
N GLU A 214 -20.56 2.95 12.50
CA GLU A 214 -20.21 4.03 11.56
C GLU A 214 -19.34 3.50 10.41
N ILE A 215 -18.36 2.67 10.73
CA ILE A 215 -17.50 2.02 9.72
C ILE A 215 -18.33 1.11 8.80
N SER A 216 -19.25 0.33 9.38
CA SER A 216 -20.10 -0.56 8.59
C SER A 216 -21.09 0.20 7.71
N GLN A 217 -21.60 1.33 8.20
CA GLN A 217 -22.46 2.22 7.41
C GLN A 217 -21.70 2.87 6.25
N ALA A 218 -20.47 3.35 6.48
CA ALA A 218 -19.63 3.91 5.43
C ALA A 218 -19.31 2.90 4.34
N ALA A 219 -19.16 1.62 4.70
CA ALA A 219 -18.92 0.51 3.76
C ALA A 219 -20.21 -0.12 3.21
N TYR A 220 -21.40 0.41 3.55
CA TYR A 220 -22.72 -0.10 3.13
C TYR A 220 -22.97 -1.58 3.46
N VAL A 221 -22.50 -2.05 4.61
CA VAL A 221 -22.65 -3.46 5.05
C VAL A 221 -23.10 -3.58 6.51
N SER A 222 -23.48 -4.78 6.93
CA SER A 222 -23.73 -5.06 8.34
C SER A 222 -22.42 -5.16 9.14
N GLU A 223 -22.47 -4.85 10.45
CA GLU A 223 -21.31 -5.00 11.34
C GLU A 223 -20.75 -6.43 11.34
N THR A 224 -21.63 -7.44 11.30
CA THR A 224 -21.23 -8.85 11.27
C THR A 224 -20.43 -9.16 10.02
N TYR A 225 -20.89 -8.69 8.85
CA TYR A 225 -20.17 -8.86 7.60
C TYR A 225 -18.83 -8.12 7.62
N LEU A 226 -18.81 -6.88 8.10
CA LEU A 226 -17.59 -6.10 8.23
C LEU A 226 -16.53 -6.80 9.09
N ARG A 227 -16.93 -7.32 10.27
CA ARG A 227 -16.02 -8.07 11.16
C ARG A 227 -15.43 -9.29 10.46
N ARG A 228 -16.26 -10.06 9.74
CA ARG A 228 -15.81 -11.20 8.96
C ARG A 228 -14.86 -10.79 7.86
N LEU A 229 -15.20 -9.74 7.10
CA LEU A 229 -14.38 -9.21 6.02
C LEU A 229 -12.99 -8.78 6.51
N PHE A 230 -12.91 -8.04 7.62
CA PHE A 230 -11.64 -7.65 8.22
C PHE A 230 -10.84 -8.86 8.72
N SER A 231 -11.47 -9.83 9.37
CA SER A 231 -10.80 -11.05 9.82
C SER A 231 -10.22 -11.86 8.66
N GLU A 232 -10.97 -11.99 7.57
CA GLU A 232 -10.56 -12.74 6.37
C GLU A 232 -9.47 -12.03 5.56
N SER A 233 -9.57 -10.69 5.44
CA SER A 233 -8.71 -9.91 4.54
C SER A 233 -7.55 -9.23 5.26
N CYS A 234 -7.73 -8.79 6.51
CA CYS A 234 -6.74 -8.04 7.28
C CYS A 234 -6.13 -8.85 8.43
N GLY A 235 -6.64 -10.03 8.74
CA GLY A 235 -6.21 -10.82 9.90
C GLY A 235 -6.47 -10.15 11.26
N VAL A 236 -7.05 -8.93 11.26
CA VAL A 236 -7.35 -8.13 12.47
C VAL A 236 -8.80 -7.64 12.45
N SER A 237 -9.31 -7.19 13.60
CA SER A 237 -10.64 -6.56 13.66
C SER A 237 -10.57 -5.09 13.19
N PRO A 238 -11.70 -4.48 12.75
CA PRO A 238 -11.75 -3.05 12.42
C PRO A 238 -11.24 -2.14 13.53
N VAL A 239 -11.54 -2.48 14.78
CA VAL A 239 -11.08 -1.73 15.97
C VAL A 239 -9.57 -1.86 16.18
N GLN A 240 -9.01 -3.05 15.95
CA GLN A 240 -7.55 -3.25 16.01
C GLN A 240 -6.85 -2.49 14.88
N TYR A 241 -7.40 -2.52 13.68
CA TYR A 241 -6.89 -1.73 12.57
C TYR A 241 -6.87 -0.23 12.90
N ALA A 242 -7.98 0.33 13.39
CA ALA A 242 -8.04 1.74 13.83
C ALA A 242 -6.99 2.08 14.89
N LYS A 243 -6.69 1.16 15.82
CA LYS A 243 -5.61 1.35 16.80
C LYS A 243 -4.24 1.41 16.12
N MET A 244 -3.98 0.55 15.13
CA MET A 244 -2.72 0.56 14.38
C MET A 244 -2.51 1.90 13.68
N ILE A 245 -3.52 2.41 13.00
CA ILE A 245 -3.51 3.72 12.34
C ILE A 245 -3.21 4.85 13.32
N ARG A 246 -3.88 4.87 14.49
CA ARG A 246 -3.60 5.87 15.53
C ARG A 246 -2.15 5.86 15.99
N ILE A 247 -1.60 4.67 16.21
CA ILE A 247 -0.21 4.55 16.69
C ILE A 247 0.77 4.99 15.61
N GLU A 248 0.46 4.74 14.36
CA GLU A 248 1.30 5.19 13.26
C GLU A 248 1.33 6.70 13.14
N HIS A 249 0.17 7.37 13.12
CA HIS A 249 0.13 8.83 13.18
C HIS A 249 0.82 9.39 14.44
N ALA A 250 0.77 8.64 15.56
CA ALA A 250 1.55 9.00 16.75
C ALA A 250 3.05 8.94 16.50
N CYS A 251 3.54 7.91 15.80
CA CYS A 251 4.95 7.83 15.42
C CYS A 251 5.39 9.03 14.58
N GLU A 252 4.56 9.46 13.63
CA GLU A 252 4.82 10.66 12.81
C GLU A 252 4.96 11.93 13.65
N LEU A 253 3.99 12.16 14.52
CA LEU A 253 4.00 13.32 15.41
C LEU A 253 5.20 13.31 16.37
N LEU A 254 5.61 12.11 16.83
CA LEU A 254 6.78 11.94 17.67
C LEU A 254 8.10 12.20 16.94
N GLU A 255 8.17 11.93 15.63
CA GLU A 255 9.36 12.21 14.80
C GLU A 255 9.57 13.70 14.55
N LYS A 256 8.49 14.48 14.46
CA LYS A 256 8.54 15.93 14.27
C LYS A 256 9.03 16.68 15.50
N ASN A 257 9.04 16.06 16.68
CA ASN A 257 9.45 16.60 17.99
C ASN A 257 8.69 17.86 18.47
N ASP A 258 7.61 18.26 17.80
CA ASP A 258 6.88 19.51 18.06
C ASP A 258 5.88 19.39 19.22
N PHE A 259 5.56 18.15 19.63
CA PHE A 259 4.50 17.87 20.60
C PHE A 259 5.00 17.02 21.77
N ASN A 260 4.51 17.29 22.96
CA ASN A 260 4.73 16.39 24.09
C ASN A 260 3.87 15.11 23.95
N ILE A 261 4.17 14.06 24.74
CA ILE A 261 3.53 12.75 24.60
C ILE A 261 2.01 12.81 24.86
N ASN A 262 1.56 13.68 25.80
CA ASN A 262 0.13 13.87 26.06
C ASN A 262 -0.58 14.51 24.86
N GLU A 263 0.02 15.52 24.26
CA GLU A 263 -0.50 16.18 23.07
C GLU A 263 -0.58 15.21 21.88
N VAL A 264 0.44 14.37 21.69
CA VAL A 264 0.42 13.33 20.66
C VAL A 264 -0.73 12.37 20.91
N ALA A 265 -0.88 11.84 22.14
CA ALA A 265 -1.97 10.94 22.48
C ALA A 265 -3.35 11.54 22.15
N PHE A 266 -3.57 12.80 22.54
CA PHE A 266 -4.83 13.50 22.28
C PHE A 266 -5.08 13.70 20.78
N ARG A 267 -4.07 14.13 20.03
CA ARG A 267 -4.18 14.38 18.57
C ARG A 267 -4.51 13.12 17.76
N VAL A 268 -4.09 11.95 18.24
CA VAL A 268 -4.38 10.67 17.59
C VAL A 268 -5.61 9.97 18.20
N GLY A 269 -6.44 10.69 18.96
CA GLY A 269 -7.75 10.23 19.40
C GLY A 269 -7.75 9.40 20.69
N TYR A 270 -6.71 9.50 21.53
CA TYR A 270 -6.73 8.89 22.86
C TYR A 270 -7.12 9.91 23.92
N THR A 271 -8.15 9.59 24.69
CA THR A 271 -8.57 10.37 25.86
C THR A 271 -7.83 9.97 27.14
N ASN A 272 -7.19 8.79 27.14
CA ASN A 272 -6.44 8.26 28.28
C ASN A 272 -5.01 7.94 27.89
N LEU A 273 -4.06 8.61 28.56
CA LEU A 273 -2.63 8.47 28.30
C LEU A 273 -2.10 7.05 28.55
N THR A 274 -2.57 6.39 29.61
CA THR A 274 -2.13 5.02 29.92
C THR A 274 -2.53 4.04 28.83
N THR A 275 -3.77 4.17 28.32
CA THR A 275 -4.26 3.36 27.18
C THR A 275 -3.42 3.62 25.94
N PHE A 276 -3.06 4.88 25.65
CA PHE A 276 -2.16 5.23 24.56
C PHE A 276 -0.79 4.56 24.70
N ILE A 277 -0.14 4.71 25.84
CA ILE A 277 1.21 4.15 26.09
C ILE A 277 1.19 2.63 25.93
N ASN A 278 0.18 1.94 26.47
CA ASN A 278 0.06 0.50 26.34
C ASN A 278 -0.12 0.06 24.89
N ASN A 279 -1.10 0.65 24.19
CA ASN A 279 -1.31 0.33 22.75
C ASN A 279 -0.09 0.66 21.90
N PHE A 280 0.60 1.76 22.18
CA PHE A 280 1.83 2.14 21.47
C PHE A 280 2.92 1.07 21.67
N LYS A 281 3.14 0.65 22.94
CA LYS A 281 4.13 -0.39 23.26
C LYS A 281 3.76 -1.75 22.65
N ASP A 282 2.48 -2.12 22.70
CA ASP A 282 1.99 -3.39 22.14
C ASP A 282 2.22 -3.48 20.62
N ILE A 283 2.08 -2.35 19.91
CA ILE A 283 2.23 -2.30 18.45
C ILE A 283 3.67 -2.07 18.01
N THR A 284 4.44 -1.21 18.71
CA THR A 284 5.80 -0.83 18.30
C THR A 284 6.90 -1.56 19.03
N GLY A 285 6.58 -2.28 20.12
CA GLY A 285 7.55 -2.91 21.02
C GLY A 285 8.19 -1.97 22.05
N GLU A 286 8.02 -0.65 21.91
CA GLU A 286 8.67 0.38 22.74
C GLU A 286 7.64 1.39 23.28
N THR A 287 7.97 2.06 24.39
CA THR A 287 7.15 3.19 24.84
C THR A 287 7.37 4.41 23.93
N PRO A 288 6.38 5.34 23.82
CA PRO A 288 6.52 6.55 22.99
C PRO A 288 7.79 7.37 23.29
N LYS A 289 8.18 7.43 24.58
CA LYS A 289 9.40 8.13 25.01
C LYS A 289 10.69 7.44 24.54
N GLN A 290 10.74 6.11 24.63
CA GLN A 290 11.88 5.31 24.15
C GLN A 290 12.01 5.42 22.65
N TRP A 291 10.90 5.26 21.94
CA TRP A 291 10.81 5.32 20.49
C TRP A 291 11.30 6.69 19.96
N ARG A 292 10.84 7.81 20.52
CA ARG A 292 11.32 9.17 20.17
C ARG A 292 12.82 9.32 20.37
N LYS A 293 13.34 8.84 21.51
CA LYS A 293 14.78 8.91 21.81
C LYS A 293 15.62 8.11 20.81
N ASN A 294 15.15 6.94 20.41
CA ASN A 294 15.87 6.06 19.49
C ASN A 294 15.91 6.66 18.08
N LYS A 295 14.77 7.21 17.59
CA LYS A 295 14.71 7.88 16.30
C LYS A 295 15.54 9.17 16.25
N SER A 296 15.56 9.97 17.31
CA SER A 296 16.42 11.16 17.38
C SER A 296 17.93 10.82 17.31
N ARG A 297 18.35 9.66 17.82
CA ARG A 297 19.73 9.19 17.71
C ARG A 297 20.12 8.69 16.33
N GLN A 298 19.15 8.15 15.55
CA GLN A 298 19.39 7.70 14.18
C GLN A 298 19.56 8.86 13.19
N LYS A 299 18.98 10.03 13.47
CA LYS A 299 19.11 11.25 12.64
C LYS A 299 20.46 11.98 12.81
N ILE A 300 21.26 11.62 13.83
CA ILE A 300 22.54 12.29 14.16
C ILE A 300 23.74 11.46 13.66
N LYS A 301 23.52 10.27 13.16
CA LYS A 301 24.54 9.43 12.49
C LYS A 301 24.39 9.56 10.98
#